data_6f88606358cfd70cd85ecd4f40c2cf12
#
_entry.id   6f88606358cfd70cd85ecd4f40c2cf12
#
_cell.length_a   1.000
_cell.length_b   1.000
_cell.length_c   1.000
_cell.angle_alpha   90.00
_cell.angle_beta   90.00
_cell.angle_gamma   90.00
#
_symmetry.space_group_name_H-M   'P 1'
#
loop_
_entity.id
_entity.type
_entity.pdbx_description
1 polymer ?
#
loop_
_entity_poly.entity_id
_entity_poly.type
_entity_poly.pdbx_seq_one_letter_code
_entity_poly.pdbx_strand_id
1 'polypeptide(L)'
;MTDIILHHYEISPYSEKVRIGLGLKGLAWGSVEIPVIMPKPNLTALTGGYRKTPVLQIGADIYCDSQLIMRELERRHPTPSFYPAGRGAADALAWWPRRQPSARLPASCSRRDPKCCLRGFSKTGPSSPVEISIRSQ
;
A
#
# COMPACT_ATOMS: atom_id res chain seq x y z
N MET A 1 14.03 17.48 -5.68
CA MET A 1 13.52 16.52 -4.65
C MET A 1 12.26 15.90 -5.22
N THR A 2 12.25 14.61 -5.43
CA THR A 2 11.04 13.91 -5.85
C THR A 2 10.19 13.70 -4.62
N ASP A 3 9.11 14.48 -4.49
CA ASP A 3 8.19 14.34 -3.37
C ASP A 3 7.35 13.08 -3.59
N ILE A 4 7.87 11.95 -3.10
CA ILE A 4 7.16 10.68 -3.09
C ILE A 4 6.29 10.64 -1.85
N ILE A 5 4.98 10.47 -2.03
CA ILE A 5 4.01 10.38 -0.94
C ILE A 5 3.28 9.04 -1.05
N LEU A 6 3.24 8.28 0.02
CA LEU A 6 2.50 7.03 0.10
C LEU A 6 1.27 7.19 0.97
N HIS A 7 0.09 7.06 0.36
CA HIS A 7 -1.18 7.02 1.06
C HIS A 7 -1.49 5.57 1.46
N HIS A 8 -1.46 5.29 2.75
CA HIS A 8 -1.57 3.93 3.27
C HIS A 8 -2.18 3.89 4.68
N TYR A 9 -2.35 2.68 5.20
CA TYR A 9 -2.54 2.39 6.62
C TYR A 9 -1.63 1.22 7.04
N GLU A 10 -1.19 1.21 8.28
CA GLU A 10 -0.12 0.33 8.74
C GLU A 10 -0.39 -1.17 8.57
N ILE A 11 -1.60 -1.62 8.89
CA ILE A 11 -1.97 -3.04 8.85
C ILE A 11 -2.17 -3.62 7.45
N SER A 12 -1.99 -2.82 6.40
CA SER A 12 -2.19 -3.28 5.02
C SER A 12 -0.97 -4.04 4.51
N PRO A 13 -1.09 -5.35 4.18
CA PRO A 13 0.02 -6.12 3.62
C PRO A 13 0.46 -5.61 2.25
N TYR A 14 -0.46 -5.02 1.49
CA TYR A 14 -0.14 -4.42 0.20
C TYR A 14 0.64 -3.11 0.34
N SER A 15 0.35 -2.33 1.39
CA SER A 15 1.13 -1.14 1.73
C SER A 15 2.51 -1.52 2.23
N GLU A 16 2.62 -2.56 3.07
CA GLU A 16 3.90 -3.09 3.53
C GLU A 16 4.82 -3.47 2.37
N LYS A 17 4.29 -4.14 1.37
CA LYS A 17 5.04 -4.46 0.15
C LYS A 17 5.66 -3.21 -0.50
N VAL A 18 4.93 -2.10 -0.55
CA VAL A 18 5.44 -0.86 -1.14
C VAL A 18 6.45 -0.18 -0.22
N ARG A 19 6.22 -0.19 1.11
CA ARG A 19 7.18 0.33 2.09
C ARG A 19 8.53 -0.39 2.00
N ILE A 20 8.51 -1.72 1.94
CA ILE A 20 9.73 -2.53 1.74
C ILE A 20 10.41 -2.16 0.42
N GLY A 21 9.63 -1.98 -0.65
CA GLY A 21 10.15 -1.57 -1.94
C GLY A 21 10.84 -0.21 -1.92
N LEU A 22 10.23 0.78 -1.26
CA LEU A 22 10.82 2.11 -1.09
C LEU A 22 12.11 2.04 -0.27
N GLY A 23 12.11 1.27 0.83
CA GLY A 23 13.30 1.03 1.65
C GLY A 23 14.42 0.34 0.88
N LEU A 24 14.11 -0.71 0.10
CA LEU A 24 15.11 -1.39 -0.73
C LEU A 24 15.76 -0.47 -1.78
N LYS A 25 15.00 0.49 -2.30
CA LYS A 25 15.51 1.52 -3.21
C LYS A 25 16.22 2.69 -2.51
N GLY A 26 16.19 2.73 -1.18
CA GLY A 26 16.75 3.85 -0.41
C GLY A 26 16.07 5.18 -0.67
N LEU A 27 14.78 5.17 -0.99
CA LEU A 27 14.03 6.37 -1.34
C LEU A 27 13.40 7.01 -0.11
N ALA A 28 13.61 8.31 0.07
CA ALA A 28 12.88 9.11 1.03
C ALA A 28 11.44 9.34 0.53
N TRP A 29 10.46 9.22 1.42
CA TRP A 29 9.05 9.36 1.08
C TRP A 29 8.24 9.92 2.26
N GLY A 30 7.17 10.63 1.95
CA GLY A 30 6.19 11.11 2.92
C GLY A 30 5.11 10.05 3.18
N SER A 31 4.80 9.83 4.45
CA SER A 31 3.71 8.94 4.87
C SER A 31 2.43 9.74 5.08
N VAL A 32 1.36 9.33 4.42
CA VAL A 32 0.02 9.85 4.65
C VAL A 32 -0.87 8.69 5.09
N GLU A 33 -1.20 8.66 6.36
CA GLU A 33 -2.10 7.64 6.90
C GLU A 33 -3.54 7.97 6.53
N ILE A 34 -4.25 6.98 6.00
CA ILE A 34 -5.64 7.10 5.58
C ILE A 34 -6.53 6.18 6.40
N PRO A 35 -7.80 6.53 6.61
CA PRO A 35 -8.74 5.66 7.32
C PRO A 35 -8.85 4.27 6.67
N VAL A 36 -8.90 3.22 7.49
CA VAL A 36 -9.12 1.84 7.02
C VAL A 36 -10.52 1.69 6.42
N ILE A 37 -11.49 2.39 7.01
CA ILE A 37 -12.92 2.32 6.67
C ILE A 37 -13.33 3.58 5.90
N MET A 38 -14.28 3.44 4.98
CA MET A 38 -14.93 4.57 4.32
C MET A 38 -15.72 5.44 5.32
N PRO A 39 -15.83 6.73 5.10
CA PRO A 39 -15.43 7.50 3.91
C PRO A 39 -13.95 7.88 3.91
N LYS A 40 -13.36 8.02 2.71
CA LYS A 40 -11.97 8.46 2.48
C LYS A 40 -11.98 9.66 1.53
N PRO A 41 -12.51 10.81 1.96
CA PRO A 41 -12.78 11.93 1.05
C PRO A 41 -11.52 12.42 0.32
N ASN A 42 -10.41 12.55 1.04
CA ASN A 42 -9.16 13.03 0.46
C ASN A 42 -8.59 12.04 -0.58
N LEU A 43 -8.64 10.74 -0.31
CA LEU A 43 -8.16 9.72 -1.22
C LEU A 43 -9.05 9.61 -2.47
N THR A 44 -10.36 9.63 -2.29
CA THR A 44 -11.31 9.53 -3.41
C THR A 44 -11.25 10.74 -4.34
N ALA A 45 -11.07 11.94 -3.80
CA ALA A 45 -10.83 13.14 -4.60
C ALA A 45 -9.55 13.06 -5.41
N LEU A 46 -8.45 12.57 -4.79
CA LEU A 46 -7.15 12.44 -5.42
C LEU A 46 -7.12 11.38 -6.54
N THR A 47 -7.87 10.30 -6.37
CA THR A 47 -7.80 9.10 -7.23
C THR A 47 -8.97 8.96 -8.20
N GLY A 48 -9.91 9.92 -8.22
CA GLY A 48 -11.11 9.80 -9.04
C GLY A 48 -12.05 8.66 -8.61
N GLY A 49 -12.06 8.30 -7.32
CA GLY A 49 -12.96 7.29 -6.77
C GLY A 49 -12.32 5.93 -6.45
N TYR A 50 -11.02 5.73 -6.71
CA TYR A 50 -10.34 4.50 -6.31
C TYR A 50 -10.21 4.41 -4.79
N ARG A 51 -10.70 3.31 -4.20
CA ARG A 51 -10.85 3.15 -2.75
C ARG A 51 -9.84 2.22 -2.09
N LYS A 52 -9.07 1.47 -2.89
CA LYS A 52 -8.10 0.50 -2.38
C LYS A 52 -6.78 1.20 -2.03
N THR A 53 -5.98 0.50 -1.26
CA THR A 53 -4.68 0.96 -0.73
C THR A 53 -3.63 -0.09 -1.07
N PRO A 54 -2.38 0.29 -1.34
CA PRO A 54 -1.78 1.63 -1.28
C PRO A 54 -2.02 2.48 -2.53
N VAL A 55 -1.83 3.80 -2.38
CA VAL A 55 -1.76 4.76 -3.48
C VAL A 55 -0.45 5.53 -3.34
N LEU A 56 0.34 5.60 -4.40
CA LEU A 56 1.58 6.34 -4.47
C LEU A 56 1.38 7.62 -5.27
N GLN A 57 1.83 8.73 -4.74
CA GLN A 57 1.90 10.00 -5.43
C GLN A 57 3.36 10.37 -5.69
N ILE A 58 3.69 10.80 -6.91
CA ILE A 58 5.01 11.31 -7.28
C ILE A 58 4.80 12.63 -8.02
N GLY A 59 4.99 13.73 -7.30
CA GLY A 59 4.61 15.05 -7.82
C GLY A 59 3.11 15.13 -8.10
N ALA A 60 2.71 15.35 -9.35
CA ALA A 60 1.30 15.38 -9.79
C ALA A 60 0.75 14.00 -10.20
N ASP A 61 1.60 12.99 -10.37
CA ASP A 61 1.19 11.67 -10.85
C ASP A 61 0.69 10.79 -9.70
N ILE A 62 -0.42 10.10 -9.93
CA ILE A 62 -1.04 9.20 -8.95
C ILE A 62 -1.04 7.77 -9.48
N TYR A 63 -0.48 6.85 -8.69
CA TYR A 63 -0.36 5.43 -9.01
C TYR A 63 -1.18 4.60 -8.03
N CYS A 64 -2.16 3.89 -8.57
CA CYS A 64 -3.01 2.97 -7.83
C CYS A 64 -2.60 1.52 -8.11
N ASP A 65 -2.77 0.63 -7.15
CA ASP A 65 -2.37 -0.78 -7.16
C ASP A 65 -0.87 -1.00 -6.88
N SER A 66 -0.62 -1.87 -5.89
CA SER A 66 0.75 -2.16 -5.43
C SER A 66 1.67 -2.75 -6.50
N GLN A 67 1.14 -3.47 -7.50
CA GLN A 67 1.99 -3.99 -8.60
C GLN A 67 2.40 -2.89 -9.57
N LEU A 68 1.46 -2.00 -9.89
CA LEU A 68 1.77 -0.85 -10.73
C LEU A 68 2.80 0.05 -10.06
N ILE A 69 2.61 0.30 -8.77
CA ILE A 69 3.55 1.08 -7.95
C ILE A 69 4.96 0.47 -8.00
N MET A 70 5.09 -0.84 -7.75
CA MET A 70 6.39 -1.51 -7.80
C MET A 70 7.04 -1.45 -9.17
N ARG A 71 6.25 -1.55 -10.25
CA ARG A 71 6.75 -1.41 -11.63
C ARG A 71 7.25 0.01 -11.91
N GLU A 72 6.53 1.01 -11.42
CA GLU A 72 6.90 2.41 -11.62
C GLU A 72 8.15 2.77 -10.82
N LEU A 73 8.28 2.28 -9.60
CA LEU A 73 9.49 2.44 -8.79
C LEU A 73 10.71 1.78 -9.48
N GLU A 74 10.54 0.57 -10.03
CA GLU A 74 11.60 -0.10 -10.78
C GLU A 74 12.00 0.67 -12.04
N ARG A 75 11.02 1.22 -12.76
CA ARG A 75 11.27 2.00 -13.96
C ARG A 75 12.06 3.28 -13.69
N ARG A 76 11.71 3.99 -12.61
CA ARG A 76 12.38 5.25 -12.22
C ARG A 76 13.71 5.02 -11.53
N HIS A 77 13.82 3.96 -10.76
CA HIS A 77 14.98 3.60 -9.94
C HIS A 77 15.37 2.14 -10.19
N PRO A 78 16.06 1.83 -11.31
CA PRO A 78 16.35 0.45 -11.69
C PRO A 78 17.35 -0.26 -10.76
N THR A 79 18.12 0.50 -9.99
CA THR A 79 19.17 -0.05 -9.10
C THR A 79 18.89 0.31 -7.64
N PRO A 80 18.93 -0.66 -6.71
CA PRO A 80 18.97 -2.11 -6.92
C PRO A 80 17.67 -2.66 -7.53
N SER A 81 17.73 -3.70 -8.36
CA SER A 81 16.55 -4.25 -9.03
C SER A 81 15.68 -5.06 -8.07
N PHE A 82 14.35 -4.90 -8.19
CA PHE A 82 13.37 -5.79 -7.56
C PHE A 82 13.31 -7.17 -8.22
N TYR A 83 13.87 -7.32 -9.42
CA TYR A 83 13.73 -8.48 -10.28
C TYR A 83 15.09 -9.05 -10.71
N PRO A 84 15.97 -9.46 -9.77
CA PRO A 84 17.31 -9.92 -10.12
C PRO A 84 17.31 -11.18 -11.01
N ALA A 85 16.27 -12.01 -10.91
CA ALA A 85 16.09 -13.21 -11.75
C ALA A 85 15.23 -12.96 -13.01
N GLY A 86 14.98 -11.68 -13.33
CA GLY A 86 14.11 -11.31 -14.45
C GLY A 86 12.64 -11.12 -14.04
N ARG A 87 12.00 -10.16 -14.71
CA ARG A 87 10.65 -9.70 -14.40
C ARG A 87 9.59 -10.77 -14.66
N GLY A 88 9.75 -11.60 -15.68
CA GLY A 88 8.78 -12.64 -16.04
C GLY A 88 8.56 -13.67 -14.94
N ALA A 89 9.63 -14.11 -14.29
CA ALA A 89 9.55 -15.05 -13.17
C ALA A 89 8.83 -14.43 -11.95
N ALA A 90 9.15 -13.17 -11.63
CA ALA A 90 8.52 -12.46 -10.52
C ALA A 90 7.02 -12.19 -10.77
N ASP A 91 6.65 -11.80 -11.99
CA ASP A 91 5.25 -11.60 -12.38
C ASP A 91 4.47 -12.92 -12.33
N ALA A 92 5.05 -14.05 -12.80
CA ALA A 92 4.44 -15.36 -12.71
C ALA A 92 4.20 -15.79 -11.25
N LEU A 93 5.19 -15.61 -10.39
CA LEU A 93 5.06 -15.90 -8.96
C LEU A 93 4.03 -14.98 -8.27
N ALA A 94 3.95 -13.72 -8.66
CA ALA A 94 2.97 -12.78 -8.12
C ALA A 94 1.52 -13.10 -8.57
N TRP A 95 1.35 -13.76 -9.69
CA TRP A 95 0.06 -14.22 -10.20
C TRP A 95 -0.44 -15.49 -9.50
N TRP A 96 0.45 -16.34 -9.06
CA TRP A 96 0.11 -17.63 -8.43
C TRP A 96 -0.84 -17.50 -7.24
N PRO A 97 -0.60 -16.63 -6.22
CA PRO A 97 -1.50 -16.50 -5.08
C PRO A 97 -2.85 -15.85 -5.45
N ARG A 98 -2.88 -15.04 -6.52
CA ARG A 98 -4.12 -14.37 -6.96
C ARG A 98 -5.10 -15.32 -7.66
N ARG A 99 -4.62 -16.40 -8.27
CA ARG A 99 -5.44 -17.41 -8.93
C ARG A 99 -5.97 -18.47 -7.99
N GLN A 100 -5.45 -18.58 -6.80
CA GLN A 100 -6.00 -19.48 -5.80
C GLN A 100 -7.23 -18.83 -5.14
N PRO A 101 -8.46 -19.25 -5.47
CA PRO A 101 -9.67 -18.67 -4.88
C PRO A 101 -9.82 -19.01 -3.39
N SER A 102 -8.85 -19.67 -2.81
CA SER A 102 -8.87 -20.11 -1.43
C SER A 102 -7.47 -20.24 -0.81
N ALA A 103 -6.59 -19.24 -0.97
CA ALA A 103 -5.73 -18.97 0.16
C ALA A 103 -6.68 -18.54 1.29
N ARG A 104 -7.31 -19.51 1.92
CA ARG A 104 -8.14 -19.34 3.10
C ARG A 104 -7.25 -18.65 4.12
N LEU A 105 -7.47 -17.37 4.32
CA LEU A 105 -7.16 -16.77 5.60
C LEU A 105 -7.61 -17.80 6.65
N PRO A 106 -6.80 -18.06 7.67
CA PRO A 106 -7.15 -19.06 8.68
C PRO A 106 -8.59 -18.84 9.09
N ALA A 107 -9.31 -19.94 9.29
CA ALA A 107 -10.77 -19.98 9.50
C ALA A 107 -11.30 -19.08 10.65
N SER A 108 -10.42 -18.42 11.38
CA SER A 108 -10.70 -17.39 12.38
C SER A 108 -11.17 -16.06 11.79
N CYS A 109 -11.00 -15.81 10.49
CA CYS A 109 -11.48 -14.59 9.82
C CYS A 109 -12.59 -14.95 8.83
N SER A 110 -13.71 -15.43 9.34
CA SER A 110 -14.92 -15.70 8.58
C SER A 110 -15.52 -14.39 8.07
N ARG A 111 -15.82 -14.31 6.76
CA ARG A 111 -16.51 -13.16 6.14
C ARG A 111 -17.89 -12.86 6.74
N ARG A 112 -18.39 -13.69 7.65
CA ARG A 112 -19.69 -13.55 8.33
C ARG A 112 -19.62 -12.82 9.66
N ASP A 113 -18.42 -12.54 10.19
CA ASP A 113 -18.29 -11.81 11.45
C ASP A 113 -17.42 -10.57 11.26
N PRO A 114 -18.04 -9.40 10.99
CA PRO A 114 -17.31 -8.13 10.88
C PRO A 114 -16.62 -7.72 12.19
N LYS A 115 -16.90 -8.42 13.30
CA LYS A 115 -16.30 -8.14 14.61
C LYS A 115 -14.96 -8.86 14.84
N CYS A 116 -14.60 -9.81 13.98
CA CYS A 116 -13.34 -10.56 14.12
C CYS A 116 -12.10 -9.68 13.87
N CYS A 117 -12.20 -8.71 12.95
CA CYS A 117 -11.09 -7.77 12.68
C CYS A 117 -11.01 -6.62 13.71
N LEU A 118 -12.01 -6.48 14.59
CA LEU A 118 -12.13 -5.32 15.49
C LEU A 118 -11.78 -5.62 16.95
N ARG A 119 -11.46 -6.87 17.30
CA ARG A 119 -11.14 -7.23 18.71
C ARG A 119 -9.81 -6.69 19.24
N GLY A 120 -9.02 -5.98 18.42
CA GLY A 120 -7.81 -5.30 18.84
C GLY A 120 -7.89 -3.76 18.83
N PHE A 121 -9.00 -3.19 18.37
CA PHE A 121 -9.11 -1.74 18.21
C PHE A 121 -10.01 -1.15 19.27
N SER A 122 -9.42 -0.61 20.32
CA SER A 122 -10.10 0.22 21.32
C SER A 122 -10.67 1.48 20.65
N LYS A 123 -11.98 1.67 20.81
CA LYS A 123 -12.70 2.88 20.37
C LYS A 123 -12.32 4.03 21.30
N THR A 124 -11.23 4.71 21.05
CA THR A 124 -11.04 6.06 21.60
C THR A 124 -9.96 6.77 20.81
N GLY A 125 -10.34 7.71 19.98
CA GLY A 125 -9.42 8.64 19.34
C GLY A 125 -10.19 9.70 18.58
N PRO A 126 -9.99 10.98 18.91
CA PRO A 126 -10.60 12.08 18.20
C PRO A 126 -10.02 12.20 16.79
N SER A 127 -10.79 12.80 15.91
CA SER A 127 -10.37 13.22 14.57
C SER A 127 -9.14 14.14 14.67
N SER A 128 -7.96 13.56 14.55
CA SER A 128 -6.72 14.33 14.49
C SER A 128 -6.39 14.71 13.04
N PRO A 129 -5.75 15.86 12.82
CA PRO A 129 -5.32 16.30 11.50
C PRO A 129 -4.32 15.30 10.91
N VAL A 130 -4.31 15.22 9.59
CA VAL A 130 -3.38 14.37 8.82
C VAL A 130 -1.95 14.79 9.16
N GLU A 131 -1.26 13.95 9.90
CA GLU A 131 0.13 14.19 10.24
C GLU A 131 1.02 13.63 9.13
N ILE A 132 1.78 14.50 8.47
CA ILE A 132 2.75 14.12 7.44
C ILE A 132 4.06 13.85 8.16
N SER A 133 4.40 12.58 8.30
CA SER A 133 5.69 12.16 8.85
C SER A 133 6.68 11.85 7.72
N ILE A 134 7.82 12.52 7.72
CA ILE A 134 8.92 12.26 6.79
C ILE A 134 9.83 11.23 7.44
N ARG A 135 9.88 10.02 6.89
CA ARG A 135 10.85 9.00 7.31
C ARG A 135 12.02 9.00 6.35
N SER A 136 13.19 9.43 6.84
CA SER A 136 14.49 9.19 6.21
C SER A 136 15.11 7.94 6.81
N GLN A 137 15.52 7.02 5.98
CA GLN A 137 16.43 5.92 6.35
C GLN A 137 17.86 6.28 5.97
#